data_50ccdb6111e866b62eacb59f0086a1b0
#
_entry.id   50ccdb6111e866b62eacb59f0086a1b0
#
_cell.length_a   1.000
_cell.length_b   1.000
_cell.length_c   1.000
_cell.angle_alpha   90.00
_cell.angle_beta   90.00
_cell.angle_gamma   90.00
#
_symmetry.space_group_name_H-M   'P 1'
#
loop_
_entity.id
_entity.type
_entity.pdbx_description
1 polymer ?
#
loop_
_entity_poly.entity_id
_entity_poly.type
_entity_poly.pdbx_seq_one_letter_code
_entity_poly.pdbx_strand_id
1 'polypeptide(L)'
;MDKNMTLEKRVAAELYCYQGQMSVFVDDLQGHTLEMGAEEEFETASTIKAFILAALYLQAERGKADLEETITYRQSQFVDGSGMLRALGVGTQLKVRDTATMMIICSDNIATNMIIDYLGLDAINDCIRELGFARTVLY
;
A
#
# COMPACT_ATOMS: atom_id res chain seq x y z
N MET A 1 -31.56 13.63 11.86
CA MET A 1 -30.95 12.31 11.65
C MET A 1 -31.73 11.31 12.48
N ASP A 2 -32.41 10.35 11.86
CA ASP A 2 -33.27 9.39 12.57
C ASP A 2 -32.39 8.47 13.42
N LYS A 3 -32.56 8.54 14.75
CA LYS A 3 -31.77 7.76 15.73
C LYS A 3 -32.00 6.24 15.64
N ASN A 4 -33.02 5.81 14.87
CA ASN A 4 -33.39 4.40 14.72
C ASN A 4 -32.87 3.74 13.44
N MET A 5 -32.07 4.45 12.63
CA MET A 5 -31.54 3.91 11.37
C MET A 5 -30.29 3.07 11.66
N THR A 6 -30.26 1.84 11.13
CA THR A 6 -29.08 0.96 11.25
C THR A 6 -27.85 1.58 10.59
N LEU A 7 -26.64 1.17 11.02
CA LEU A 7 -25.39 1.65 10.42
C LEU A 7 -25.37 1.44 8.92
N GLU A 8 -25.80 0.28 8.45
CA GLU A 8 -25.89 -0.07 7.03
C GLU A 8 -26.76 0.92 6.24
N LYS A 9 -27.96 1.24 6.74
CA LYS A 9 -28.84 2.21 6.09
C LYS A 9 -28.25 3.62 6.08
N ARG A 10 -27.53 3.99 7.13
CA ARG A 10 -26.85 5.29 7.20
C ARG A 10 -25.72 5.36 6.19
N VAL A 11 -24.89 4.34 6.12
CA VAL A 11 -23.80 4.24 5.13
C VAL A 11 -24.37 4.27 3.72
N ALA A 12 -25.39 3.45 3.42
CA ALA A 12 -26.04 3.45 2.11
C ALA A 12 -26.62 4.80 1.73
N ALA A 13 -27.20 5.55 2.68
CA ALA A 13 -27.74 6.89 2.44
C ALA A 13 -26.65 7.92 2.11
N GLU A 14 -25.50 7.88 2.80
CA GLU A 14 -24.36 8.76 2.52
C GLU A 14 -23.74 8.44 1.14
N LEU A 15 -23.75 7.17 0.74
CA LEU A 15 -23.18 6.73 -0.52
C LEU A 15 -24.12 6.87 -1.73
N TYR A 16 -25.42 7.16 -1.50
CA TYR A 16 -26.44 7.19 -2.54
C TYR A 16 -26.12 8.14 -3.71
N CYS A 17 -25.45 9.25 -3.44
CA CYS A 17 -25.05 10.22 -4.45
C CYS A 17 -23.66 9.95 -5.07
N TYR A 18 -22.95 8.92 -4.61
CA TYR A 18 -21.64 8.61 -5.15
C TYR A 18 -21.76 7.95 -6.53
N GLN A 19 -21.00 8.49 -7.49
CA GLN A 19 -20.91 7.94 -8.84
C GLN A 19 -19.58 7.21 -8.99
N GLY A 20 -19.63 5.89 -9.05
CA GLY A 20 -18.47 5.03 -9.18
C GLY A 20 -18.66 3.69 -8.51
N GLN A 21 -17.67 2.83 -8.66
CA GLN A 21 -17.61 1.53 -7.97
C GLN A 21 -17.11 1.76 -6.54
N MET A 22 -17.76 1.13 -5.58
CA MET A 22 -17.42 1.28 -4.16
C MET A 22 -17.66 -0.03 -3.42
N SER A 23 -16.79 -0.35 -2.48
CA SER A 23 -17.03 -1.36 -1.47
C SER A 23 -16.79 -0.79 -0.07
N VAL A 24 -17.46 -1.37 0.91
CA VAL A 24 -17.31 -1.02 2.32
C VAL A 24 -17.21 -2.29 3.14
N PHE A 25 -16.18 -2.37 3.97
CA PHE A 25 -16.04 -3.38 5.01
C PHE A 25 -15.75 -2.67 6.33
N VAL A 26 -16.52 -2.97 7.35
CA VAL A 26 -16.32 -2.45 8.71
C VAL A 26 -16.36 -3.62 9.69
N ASP A 27 -15.39 -3.68 10.57
CA ASP A 27 -15.35 -4.62 11.69
C ASP A 27 -15.13 -3.83 12.98
N ASP A 28 -16.01 -3.99 13.97
CA ASP A 28 -15.90 -3.33 15.26
C ASP A 28 -14.97 -4.08 16.24
N LEU A 29 -14.34 -5.16 15.80
CA LEU A 29 -13.51 -6.05 16.60
C LEU A 29 -14.23 -6.66 17.82
N GLN A 30 -15.56 -6.65 17.81
CA GLN A 30 -16.44 -7.24 18.84
C GLN A 30 -17.36 -8.29 18.24
N GLY A 31 -17.17 -8.63 16.97
CA GLY A 31 -17.92 -9.65 16.23
C GLY A 31 -19.06 -9.10 15.38
N HIS A 32 -19.18 -7.78 15.21
CA HIS A 32 -20.14 -7.21 14.28
C HIS A 32 -19.42 -6.68 13.03
N THR A 33 -19.86 -7.12 11.87
CA THR A 33 -19.36 -6.67 10.57
C THR A 33 -20.45 -5.98 9.76
N LEU A 34 -20.04 -5.03 8.92
CA LEU A 34 -20.85 -4.45 7.84
C LEU A 34 -20.11 -4.66 6.53
N GLU A 35 -20.77 -5.28 5.57
CA GLU A 35 -20.21 -5.61 4.27
C GLU A 35 -21.11 -5.10 3.15
N MET A 36 -20.54 -4.32 2.22
CA MET A 36 -21.21 -3.83 1.02
C MET A 36 -20.22 -3.93 -0.14
N GLY A 37 -20.42 -4.93 -1.03
CA GLY A 37 -19.50 -5.20 -2.13
C GLY A 37 -18.08 -5.56 -1.68
N ALA A 38 -17.92 -6.16 -0.49
CA ALA A 38 -16.61 -6.44 0.11
C ALA A 38 -15.77 -7.46 -0.67
N GLU A 39 -16.42 -8.27 -1.51
CA GLU A 39 -15.77 -9.26 -2.39
C GLU A 39 -15.31 -8.70 -3.74
N GLU A 40 -15.59 -7.43 -4.02
CA GLU A 40 -15.19 -6.82 -5.29
C GLU A 40 -13.68 -6.52 -5.32
N GLU A 41 -13.10 -6.66 -6.51
CA GLU A 41 -11.69 -6.37 -6.73
C GLU A 41 -11.49 -4.95 -7.23
N PHE A 42 -10.48 -4.28 -6.69
CA PHE A 42 -10.12 -2.92 -7.06
C PHE A 42 -8.63 -2.83 -7.40
N GLU A 43 -8.28 -1.91 -8.29
CA GLU A 43 -6.90 -1.47 -8.38
C GLU A 43 -6.48 -0.82 -7.07
N THR A 44 -5.40 -1.33 -6.47
CA THR A 44 -4.96 -0.88 -5.14
C THR A 44 -4.42 0.55 -5.15
N ALA A 45 -4.03 1.06 -6.33
CA ALA A 45 -3.31 2.33 -6.43
C ALA A 45 -2.20 2.40 -5.36
N SER A 46 -2.05 3.54 -4.66
CA SER A 46 -1.01 3.68 -3.64
C SER A 46 -1.23 2.85 -2.37
N THR A 47 -2.38 2.22 -2.19
CA THR A 47 -2.60 1.30 -1.05
C THR A 47 -1.63 0.12 -1.08
N ILE A 48 -1.17 -0.32 -2.26
CA ILE A 48 -0.17 -1.39 -2.40
C ILE A 48 1.12 -1.10 -1.62
N LYS A 49 1.47 0.17 -1.42
CA LYS A 49 2.69 0.58 -0.68
C LYS A 49 2.70 0.11 0.76
N ALA A 50 1.52 -0.05 1.38
CA ALA A 50 1.42 -0.64 2.72
C ALA A 50 1.87 -2.12 2.74
N PHE A 51 1.53 -2.87 1.70
CA PHE A 51 1.97 -4.27 1.55
C PHE A 51 3.46 -4.37 1.25
N ILE A 52 4.00 -3.47 0.42
CA ILE A 52 5.44 -3.38 0.15
C ILE A 52 6.21 -3.05 1.44
N LEU A 53 5.69 -2.13 2.26
CA LEU A 53 6.28 -1.80 3.56
C LEU A 53 6.26 -3.01 4.50
N ALA A 54 5.12 -3.70 4.59
CA ALA A 54 5.01 -4.91 5.41
C ALA A 54 6.01 -5.99 4.97
N ALA A 55 6.14 -6.21 3.66
CA ALA A 55 7.13 -7.14 3.10
C ALA A 55 8.56 -6.73 3.47
N LEU A 56 8.90 -5.43 3.38
CA LEU A 56 10.22 -4.94 3.76
C LEU A 56 10.55 -5.27 5.22
N TYR A 57 9.64 -4.98 6.15
CA TYR A 57 9.88 -5.24 7.57
C TYR A 57 9.93 -6.74 7.89
N LEU A 58 9.08 -7.56 7.27
CA LEU A 58 9.14 -9.02 7.41
C LEU A 58 10.47 -9.59 6.89
N GLN A 59 10.98 -9.09 5.76
CA GLN A 59 12.28 -9.50 5.26
C GLN A 59 13.43 -9.01 6.17
N ALA A 60 13.31 -7.83 6.76
CA ALA A 60 14.29 -7.31 7.72
C ALA A 60 14.32 -8.14 9.00
N GLU A 61 13.18 -8.51 9.57
CA GLU A 61 13.08 -9.41 10.74
C GLU A 61 13.73 -10.78 10.46
N ARG A 62 13.68 -11.24 9.22
CA ARG A 62 14.30 -12.51 8.76
C ARG A 62 15.79 -12.38 8.43
N GLY A 63 16.35 -11.19 8.57
CA GLY A 63 17.74 -10.90 8.21
C GLY A 63 18.03 -10.96 6.69
N LYS A 64 16.99 -10.82 5.86
CA LYS A 64 17.08 -10.82 4.39
C LYS A 64 17.07 -9.43 3.78
N ALA A 65 16.78 -8.40 4.57
CA ALA A 65 16.87 -7.00 4.20
C ALA A 65 17.55 -6.22 5.32
N ASP A 66 18.34 -5.23 4.96
CA ASP A 66 18.99 -4.31 5.90
C ASP A 66 18.42 -2.90 5.72
N LEU A 67 17.72 -2.41 6.75
CA LEU A 67 17.12 -1.08 6.74
C LEU A 67 18.14 0.05 6.72
N GLU A 68 19.40 -0.23 7.15
CA GLU A 68 20.50 0.72 7.16
C GLU A 68 21.32 0.70 5.86
N GLU A 69 21.10 -0.28 5.00
CA GLU A 69 21.74 -0.35 3.69
C GLU A 69 21.40 0.88 2.86
N THR A 70 22.40 1.36 2.10
CA THR A 70 22.24 2.50 1.19
C THR A 70 21.93 2.00 -0.22
N ILE A 71 20.81 2.44 -0.78
CA ILE A 71 20.41 2.16 -2.15
C ILE A 71 20.47 3.45 -2.98
N THR A 72 20.68 3.29 -4.29
CA THR A 72 20.90 4.41 -5.21
C THR A 72 19.73 4.51 -6.19
N TYR A 73 19.14 5.70 -6.31
CA TYR A 73 18.15 5.99 -7.34
C TYR A 73 18.76 5.90 -8.74
N ARG A 74 18.19 5.05 -9.59
CA ARG A 74 18.61 4.78 -10.96
C ARG A 74 17.56 5.31 -11.96
N GLN A 75 18.01 5.65 -13.17
CA GLN A 75 17.12 6.15 -14.24
C GLN A 75 15.97 5.15 -14.56
N SER A 76 16.21 3.84 -14.45
CA SER A 76 15.18 2.80 -14.67
C SER A 76 14.01 2.86 -13.69
N GLN A 77 14.20 3.50 -12.53
CA GLN A 77 13.19 3.63 -11.47
C GLN A 77 12.36 4.91 -11.64
N PHE A 78 12.72 5.76 -12.60
CA PHE A 78 11.99 6.99 -12.85
C PHE A 78 10.56 6.70 -13.30
N VAL A 79 9.63 7.35 -12.63
CA VAL A 79 8.21 7.35 -12.99
C VAL A 79 7.61 8.70 -12.56
N ASP A 80 6.72 9.22 -13.37
CA ASP A 80 5.97 10.42 -13.02
C ASP A 80 4.95 10.16 -11.90
N GLY A 81 4.46 11.24 -11.32
CA GLY A 81 3.43 11.20 -10.29
C GLY A 81 3.90 11.77 -8.95
N SER A 82 3.39 11.19 -7.86
CA SER A 82 3.65 11.67 -6.51
C SER A 82 5.09 11.42 -6.05
N GLY A 83 5.61 12.30 -5.23
CA GLY A 83 6.89 12.13 -4.56
C GLY A 83 7.87 13.26 -4.78
N MET A 84 8.96 13.23 -4.03
CA MET A 84 10.00 14.26 -4.02
C MET A 84 11.30 13.80 -4.69
N LEU A 85 11.54 12.50 -4.85
CA LEU A 85 12.80 11.97 -5.40
C LEU A 85 13.07 12.44 -6.82
N ARG A 86 12.03 12.70 -7.61
CA ARG A 86 12.19 13.27 -8.96
C ARG A 86 12.91 14.62 -8.95
N ALA A 87 12.83 15.37 -7.85
CA ALA A 87 13.52 16.67 -7.72
C ALA A 87 14.98 16.52 -7.26
N LEU A 88 15.35 15.37 -6.69
CA LEU A 88 16.71 15.13 -6.22
C LEU A 88 17.64 14.57 -7.31
N GLY A 89 17.07 13.97 -8.35
CA GLY A 89 17.83 13.46 -9.48
C GLY A 89 18.43 12.06 -9.30
N VAL A 90 18.75 11.46 -10.44
CA VAL A 90 19.42 10.15 -10.54
C VAL A 90 20.78 10.19 -9.87
N GLY A 91 21.15 9.12 -9.18
CA GLY A 91 22.38 9.04 -8.38
C GLY A 91 22.19 9.39 -6.92
N THR A 92 21.03 9.91 -6.51
CA THR A 92 20.71 10.14 -5.09
C THR A 92 20.80 8.84 -4.32
N GLN A 93 21.50 8.88 -3.19
CA GLN A 93 21.67 7.75 -2.28
C GLN A 93 20.87 7.95 -1.01
N LEU A 94 20.10 6.94 -0.62
CA LEU A 94 19.25 6.94 0.57
C LEU A 94 19.36 5.59 1.28
N LYS A 95 19.18 5.59 2.58
CA LYS A 95 18.98 4.34 3.33
C LYS A 95 17.65 3.69 2.94
N VAL A 96 17.59 2.39 3.00
CA VAL A 96 16.36 1.63 2.72
C VAL A 96 15.21 2.13 3.57
N ARG A 97 15.40 2.35 4.88
CA ARG A 97 14.35 2.89 5.77
C ARG A 97 13.87 4.28 5.37
N ASP A 98 14.79 5.17 4.94
CA ASP A 98 14.44 6.54 4.57
C ASP A 98 13.68 6.55 3.24
N THR A 99 14.07 5.68 2.31
CA THR A 99 13.36 5.45 1.06
C THR A 99 11.94 4.92 1.33
N ALA A 100 11.80 3.93 2.21
CA ALA A 100 10.49 3.40 2.61
C ALA A 100 9.63 4.47 3.30
N THR A 101 10.23 5.34 4.10
CA THR A 101 9.56 6.48 4.71
C THR A 101 9.00 7.43 3.65
N MET A 102 9.79 7.79 2.64
CA MET A 102 9.31 8.63 1.52
C MET A 102 8.21 7.94 0.71
N MET A 103 8.32 6.64 0.48
CA MET A 103 7.29 5.84 -0.18
C MET A 103 5.93 6.00 0.50
N ILE A 104 5.89 6.01 1.83
CA ILE A 104 4.64 6.07 2.60
C ILE A 104 4.17 7.51 2.82
N ILE A 105 5.00 8.39 3.40
CA ILE A 105 4.54 9.72 3.83
C ILE A 105 4.29 10.68 2.66
N CYS A 106 5.08 10.57 1.58
CA CYS A 106 4.95 11.37 0.37
C CYS A 106 4.27 10.61 -0.77
N SER A 107 3.91 9.35 -0.56
CA SER A 107 3.47 8.45 -1.62
C SER A 107 4.42 8.44 -2.83
N ASP A 108 5.73 8.52 -2.58
CA ASP A 108 6.76 8.67 -3.60
C ASP A 108 6.86 7.43 -4.49
N ASN A 109 6.57 7.61 -5.78
CA ASN A 109 6.53 6.50 -6.74
C ASN A 109 7.94 6.00 -7.09
N ILE A 110 8.94 6.89 -7.13
CA ILE A 110 10.33 6.49 -7.38
C ILE A 110 10.86 5.71 -6.18
N ALA A 111 10.59 6.19 -4.95
CA ALA A 111 10.93 5.44 -3.73
C ALA A 111 10.27 4.05 -3.73
N THR A 112 9.03 3.96 -4.21
CA THR A 112 8.33 2.67 -4.36
C THR A 112 9.10 1.73 -5.28
N ASN A 113 9.48 2.20 -6.48
CA ASN A 113 10.26 1.40 -7.42
C ASN A 113 11.64 1.00 -6.85
N MET A 114 12.29 1.89 -6.10
CA MET A 114 13.56 1.58 -5.43
C MET A 114 13.39 0.44 -4.40
N ILE A 115 12.33 0.43 -3.61
CA ILE A 115 12.07 -0.63 -2.63
C ILE A 115 11.65 -1.93 -3.31
N ILE A 116 10.85 -1.86 -4.40
CA ILE A 116 10.50 -3.03 -5.20
C ILE A 116 11.75 -3.67 -5.81
N ASP A 117 12.64 -2.87 -6.40
CA ASP A 117 13.92 -3.37 -6.97
C ASP A 117 14.81 -3.98 -5.89
N TYR A 118 14.80 -3.41 -4.68
CA TYR A 118 15.60 -3.89 -3.56
C TYR A 118 15.12 -5.25 -3.03
N LEU A 119 13.81 -5.44 -2.90
CA LEU A 119 13.22 -6.67 -2.37
C LEU A 119 13.02 -7.75 -3.43
N GLY A 120 12.67 -7.34 -4.66
CA GLY A 120 12.17 -8.20 -5.73
C GLY A 120 10.67 -8.48 -5.62
N LEU A 121 10.00 -8.52 -6.78
CA LEU A 121 8.55 -8.74 -6.89
C LEU A 121 8.09 -10.05 -6.23
N ASP A 122 8.83 -11.12 -6.44
CA ASP A 122 8.47 -12.43 -5.90
C ASP A 122 8.46 -12.43 -4.37
N ALA A 123 9.48 -11.83 -3.74
CA ALA A 123 9.57 -11.73 -2.29
C ALA A 123 8.43 -10.90 -1.70
N ILE A 124 8.02 -9.83 -2.37
CA ILE A 124 6.88 -9.00 -1.95
C ILE A 124 5.59 -9.80 -2.07
N ASN A 125 5.33 -10.43 -3.22
CA ASN A 125 4.11 -11.21 -3.44
C ASN A 125 4.02 -12.44 -2.52
N ASP A 126 5.14 -13.08 -2.20
CA ASP A 126 5.19 -14.16 -1.20
C ASP A 126 4.76 -13.66 0.18
N CYS A 127 5.28 -12.51 0.61
CA CYS A 127 4.87 -11.90 1.88
C CYS A 127 3.39 -11.50 1.89
N ILE A 128 2.86 -10.95 0.79
CA ILE A 128 1.44 -10.62 0.66
C ILE A 128 0.57 -11.86 0.87
N ARG A 129 0.92 -12.99 0.23
CA ARG A 129 0.22 -14.26 0.40
C ARG A 129 0.32 -14.81 1.82
N GLU A 130 1.51 -14.73 2.43
CA GLU A 130 1.75 -15.18 3.80
C GLU A 130 0.90 -14.39 4.82
N LEU A 131 0.66 -13.10 4.55
CA LEU A 131 -0.23 -12.26 5.35
C LEU A 131 -1.72 -12.56 5.14
N GLY A 132 -2.07 -13.52 4.27
CA GLY A 132 -3.45 -13.94 4.02
C GLY A 132 -4.16 -13.22 2.86
N PHE A 133 -3.47 -12.34 2.13
CA PHE A 133 -4.06 -11.59 1.01
C PHE A 133 -3.85 -12.33 -0.32
N ALA A 134 -4.53 -13.46 -0.48
CA ALA A 134 -4.35 -14.36 -1.63
C ALA A 134 -4.70 -13.72 -3.01
N ARG A 135 -5.55 -12.70 -3.02
CA ARG A 135 -6.02 -12.01 -4.24
C ARG A 135 -5.29 -10.69 -4.52
N THR A 136 -4.48 -10.21 -3.58
CA THR A 136 -3.66 -9.00 -3.78
C THR A 136 -2.34 -9.37 -4.43
N VAL A 137 -2.03 -8.74 -5.57
CA VAL A 137 -0.82 -9.03 -6.36
C VAL A 137 -0.18 -7.71 -6.82
N LEU A 138 1.13 -7.62 -6.71
CA LEU A 138 1.99 -6.61 -7.31
C LEU A 138 2.62 -7.19 -8.59
N TYR A 139 2.51 -6.49 -9.76
CA TYR A 139 3.07 -6.88 -11.06
C TYR A 139 3.68 -5.71 -11.82
#